data_d21a0cd1dbd50262e07ee016790b79c6
#
_entry.id   d21a0cd1dbd50262e07ee016790b79c6
#
_cell.length_a   1.000
_cell.length_b   1.000
_cell.length_c   1.000
_cell.angle_alpha   90.00
_cell.angle_beta   90.00
_cell.angle_gamma   90.00
#
_symmetry.space_group_name_H-M   'P 1'
#
loop_
_entity.id
_entity.type
_entity.pdbx_description
1 polymer ?
#
loop_
_entity_poly.entity_id
_entity_poly.type
_entity_poly.pdbx_seq_one_letter_code
_entity_poly.pdbx_strand_id
1 'polypeptide(L)'
;PKGKKAAAGVVIVEDDGRVWAVAPSNAYGGYQATFPKGTYSPGTSLQAAAIREAYEEAGLRVQLTRFLVDVPRSTSYTRYYLARRISGHPGDMGWESQAVMLIPINRLPEILTHKNDAPIIKAVQAMLS
;
A
#
# COMPACT_ATOMS: atom_id res chain seq x y z
N PRO A 1 -11.91 -13.54 -1.66
CA PRO A 1 -12.28 -14.82 -2.25
C PRO A 1 -12.21 -15.96 -1.24
N LYS A 2 -13.18 -16.82 -1.35
CA LYS A 2 -13.32 -17.94 -0.43
C LYS A 2 -12.16 -18.91 -0.61
N GLY A 3 -11.59 -19.38 0.50
CA GLY A 3 -10.53 -20.36 0.47
C GLY A 3 -9.13 -19.81 0.28
N LYS A 4 -8.98 -18.50 0.15
CA LYS A 4 -7.66 -17.87 0.04
C LYS A 4 -7.35 -17.05 1.27
N LYS A 5 -6.07 -17.03 1.64
CA LYS A 5 -5.60 -16.14 2.70
C LYS A 5 -5.68 -14.70 2.21
N ALA A 6 -6.00 -13.81 3.13
CA ALA A 6 -6.14 -12.39 2.81
C ALA A 6 -4.99 -11.59 3.41
N ALA A 7 -4.58 -10.56 2.68
CA ALA A 7 -3.72 -9.52 3.17
C ALA A 7 -4.37 -8.17 2.85
N ALA A 8 -3.98 -7.13 3.55
CA ALA A 8 -4.53 -5.80 3.35
C ALA A 8 -3.43 -4.84 2.95
N GLY A 9 -3.72 -3.97 2.01
CA GLY A 9 -2.81 -2.94 1.56
C GLY A 9 -3.51 -1.60 1.42
N VAL A 10 -2.74 -0.56 1.23
CA VAL A 10 -3.29 0.78 1.19
C VAL A 10 -2.53 1.63 0.17
N VAL A 11 -3.28 2.44 -0.58
CA VAL A 11 -2.73 3.44 -1.48
C VAL A 11 -3.10 4.79 -0.91
N ILE A 12 -2.10 5.51 -0.38
CA ILE A 12 -2.31 6.75 0.36
C ILE A 12 -2.00 7.91 -0.57
N VAL A 13 -3.02 8.71 -0.88
CA VAL A 13 -2.92 9.80 -1.84
C VAL A 13 -3.02 11.13 -1.12
N GLU A 14 -2.05 12.01 -1.37
CA GLU A 14 -2.06 13.38 -0.86
C GLU A 14 -2.94 14.26 -1.75
N ASP A 15 -3.32 15.42 -1.22
CA ASP A 15 -4.22 16.33 -1.92
C ASP A 15 -3.65 16.82 -3.26
N ASP A 16 -2.32 16.83 -3.40
CA ASP A 16 -1.67 17.27 -4.64
C ASP A 16 -1.47 16.14 -5.65
N GLY A 17 -2.01 14.94 -5.37
CA GLY A 17 -1.93 13.81 -6.30
C GLY A 17 -0.68 12.97 -6.18
N ARG A 18 0.15 13.19 -5.17
CA ARG A 18 1.30 12.32 -4.93
C ARG A 18 0.87 11.14 -4.06
N VAL A 19 1.54 10.02 -4.24
CA VAL A 19 1.20 8.75 -3.61
C VAL A 19 2.38 8.24 -2.78
N TRP A 20 2.09 7.75 -1.59
CA TRP A 20 3.11 7.21 -0.71
C TRP A 20 3.47 5.79 -1.10
N ALA A 21 4.77 5.50 -1.16
CA ALA A 21 5.30 4.17 -1.39
C ALA A 21 6.40 3.88 -0.39
N VAL A 22 6.67 2.61 -0.17
CA VAL A 22 7.69 2.17 0.79
C VAL A 22 8.69 1.27 0.08
N ALA A 23 9.92 1.29 0.55
CA ALA A 23 10.95 0.35 0.11
C ALA A 23 11.29 -0.55 1.30
N PRO A 24 11.23 -1.87 1.11
CA PRO A 24 11.52 -2.79 2.21
C PRO A 24 12.94 -2.61 2.76
N SER A 25 13.12 -2.91 4.03
CA SER A 25 14.42 -2.84 4.67
C SER A 25 15.39 -3.86 4.10
N ASN A 26 14.89 -4.85 3.40
CA ASN A 26 15.68 -5.91 2.81
C ASN A 26 15.42 -5.95 1.32
N ALA A 27 16.41 -5.56 0.54
CA ALA A 27 16.26 -5.40 -0.90
C ALA A 27 16.59 -6.68 -1.68
N TYR A 28 16.42 -7.85 -1.09
CA TYR A 28 16.68 -9.11 -1.78
C TYR A 28 15.86 -9.21 -3.07
N GLY A 29 16.50 -9.76 -4.09
CA GLY A 29 15.86 -9.96 -5.37
C GLY A 29 15.63 -8.69 -6.16
N GLY A 30 16.29 -7.60 -5.80
CA GLY A 30 16.11 -6.34 -6.48
C GLY A 30 14.75 -5.72 -6.22
N TYR A 31 14.11 -6.08 -5.14
CA TYR A 31 12.80 -5.55 -4.79
C TYR A 31 12.89 -4.05 -4.56
N GLN A 32 11.99 -3.32 -5.16
CA GLN A 32 11.98 -1.86 -5.12
C GLN A 32 10.78 -1.35 -4.37
N ALA A 33 10.38 -0.11 -4.63
CA ALA A 33 9.25 0.50 -3.95
C ALA A 33 7.95 -0.23 -4.23
N THR A 34 7.07 -0.24 -3.26
CA THR A 34 5.74 -0.81 -3.37
C THR A 34 4.79 -0.08 -2.42
N PHE A 35 3.52 -0.46 -2.43
CA PHE A 35 2.55 0.11 -1.51
C PHE A 35 2.59 -0.62 -0.17
N PRO A 36 2.29 0.07 0.94
CA PRO A 36 2.21 -0.60 2.25
C PRO A 36 1.17 -1.71 2.24
N LYS A 37 1.56 -2.87 2.75
CA LYS A 37 0.66 -4.03 2.86
C LYS A 37 1.18 -4.99 3.91
N GLY A 38 0.29 -5.81 4.42
CA GLY A 38 0.67 -6.84 5.39
C GLY A 38 -0.43 -7.85 5.59
N THR A 39 -0.10 -8.89 6.35
CA THR A 39 -1.00 -10.01 6.57
C THR A 39 -2.17 -9.59 7.46
N TYR A 40 -3.32 -10.20 7.16
CA TYR A 40 -4.52 -10.07 7.94
C TYR A 40 -4.43 -10.97 9.18
N SER A 41 -4.70 -10.41 10.34
CA SER A 41 -4.73 -11.17 11.59
C SER A 41 -6.16 -11.59 11.91
N PRO A 42 -6.38 -12.85 12.29
CA PRO A 42 -7.72 -13.28 12.71
C PRO A 42 -8.25 -12.39 13.83
N GLY A 43 -9.53 -12.07 13.75
CA GLY A 43 -10.17 -11.22 14.74
C GLY A 43 -10.15 -9.74 14.42
N THR A 44 -9.47 -9.33 13.34
CA THR A 44 -9.49 -7.95 12.89
C THR A 44 -10.09 -7.87 11.50
N SER A 45 -10.53 -6.68 11.11
CA SER A 45 -11.02 -6.47 9.75
C SER A 45 -9.86 -6.21 8.79
N LEU A 46 -10.09 -6.41 7.49
CA LEU A 46 -9.10 -6.03 6.48
C LEU A 46 -8.84 -4.54 6.49
N GLN A 47 -9.89 -3.72 6.76
CA GLN A 47 -9.72 -2.28 6.88
C GLN A 47 -8.77 -1.92 8.02
N ALA A 48 -8.96 -2.53 9.20
CA ALA A 48 -8.10 -2.27 10.34
C ALA A 48 -6.66 -2.71 10.05
N ALA A 49 -6.49 -3.83 9.36
CA ALA A 49 -5.16 -4.30 8.97
C ALA A 49 -4.48 -3.32 8.02
N ALA A 50 -5.22 -2.76 7.05
CA ALA A 50 -4.66 -1.78 6.12
C ALA A 50 -4.20 -0.52 6.86
N ILE A 51 -5.00 -0.04 7.80
CA ILE A 51 -4.66 1.15 8.59
C ILE A 51 -3.40 0.89 9.43
N ARG A 52 -3.31 -0.30 10.03
CA ARG A 52 -2.14 -0.68 10.82
C ARG A 52 -0.88 -0.72 9.97
N GLU A 53 -0.97 -1.30 8.75
CA GLU A 53 0.19 -1.41 7.89
C GLU A 53 0.68 -0.05 7.41
N ALA A 54 -0.23 0.90 7.18
CA ALA A 54 0.16 2.26 6.84
C ALA A 54 1.03 2.86 7.95
N TYR A 55 0.65 2.64 9.19
CA TYR A 55 1.41 3.16 10.31
C TYR A 55 2.74 2.42 10.49
N GLU A 56 2.71 1.09 10.45
CA GLU A 56 3.91 0.29 10.71
C GLU A 56 4.97 0.47 9.63
N GLU A 57 4.55 0.57 8.38
CA GLU A 57 5.50 0.63 7.26
C GLU A 57 5.85 2.04 6.83
N ALA A 58 4.97 3.00 7.03
CA ALA A 58 5.19 4.36 6.55
C ALA A 58 5.08 5.43 7.62
N GLY A 59 4.68 5.07 8.84
CA GLY A 59 4.51 6.04 9.92
C GLY A 59 3.29 6.93 9.75
N LEU A 60 2.36 6.57 8.88
CA LEU A 60 1.24 7.42 8.51
C LEU A 60 -0.06 6.93 9.12
N ARG A 61 -0.82 7.86 9.69
CA ARG A 61 -2.17 7.59 10.17
C ARG A 61 -3.13 8.02 9.08
N VAL A 62 -3.99 7.09 8.65
CA VAL A 62 -4.80 7.26 7.45
C VAL A 62 -6.27 7.00 7.75
N GLN A 63 -7.11 7.59 6.91
CA GLN A 63 -8.53 7.27 6.81
C GLN A 63 -8.76 6.59 5.47
N LEU A 64 -9.33 5.39 5.50
CA LEU A 64 -9.69 4.70 4.27
C LEU A 64 -10.89 5.41 3.64
N THR A 65 -10.80 5.65 2.35
CA THR A 65 -11.86 6.36 1.63
C THR A 65 -12.74 5.43 0.84
N ARG A 66 -12.16 4.36 0.25
CA ARG A 66 -12.94 3.36 -0.47
C ARG A 66 -12.09 2.15 -0.82
N PHE A 67 -12.75 1.05 -1.18
CA PHE A 67 -12.10 -0.10 -1.78
C PHE A 67 -11.50 0.29 -3.13
N LEU A 68 -10.30 -0.22 -3.42
CA LEU A 68 -9.64 0.06 -4.68
C LEU A 68 -9.58 -1.17 -5.59
N VAL A 69 -8.89 -2.21 -5.15
CA VAL A 69 -8.69 -3.38 -6.01
C VAL A 69 -8.22 -4.57 -5.18
N ASP A 70 -8.61 -5.78 -5.61
CA ASP A 70 -8.05 -7.03 -5.10
C ASP A 70 -7.01 -7.55 -6.08
N VAL A 71 -5.83 -7.91 -5.57
CA VAL A 71 -4.75 -8.47 -6.39
C VAL A 71 -4.56 -9.92 -5.98
N PRO A 72 -4.92 -10.86 -6.86
CA PRO A 72 -4.77 -12.28 -6.55
C PRO A 72 -3.32 -12.73 -6.60
N ARG A 73 -3.00 -13.68 -5.77
CA ARG A 73 -1.73 -14.40 -5.78
C ARG A 73 -2.04 -15.89 -5.81
N SER A 74 -1.00 -16.74 -5.85
CA SER A 74 -1.23 -18.18 -6.01
C SER A 74 -2.10 -18.78 -4.90
N THR A 75 -1.83 -18.43 -3.64
CA THR A 75 -2.56 -18.99 -2.48
C THR A 75 -3.22 -17.92 -1.63
N SER A 76 -3.14 -16.65 -2.04
CA SER A 76 -3.66 -15.53 -1.26
C SER A 76 -4.14 -14.42 -2.20
N TYR A 77 -4.73 -13.40 -1.60
CA TYR A 77 -5.01 -12.17 -2.30
C TYR A 77 -4.73 -10.99 -1.36
N THR A 78 -4.44 -9.84 -1.94
CA THR A 78 -4.25 -8.60 -1.17
C THR A 78 -5.34 -7.62 -1.58
N ARG A 79 -6.10 -7.16 -0.61
CA ARG A 79 -7.13 -6.15 -0.83
C ARG A 79 -6.56 -4.78 -0.53
N TYR A 80 -6.57 -3.92 -1.54
CA TYR A 80 -6.06 -2.56 -1.41
C TYR A 80 -7.19 -1.58 -1.26
N TYR A 81 -7.00 -0.62 -0.36
CA TYR A 81 -7.93 0.48 -0.11
C TYR A 81 -7.28 1.79 -0.50
N LEU A 82 -8.08 2.69 -1.04
CA LEU A 82 -7.64 4.06 -1.24
C LEU A 82 -7.78 4.79 0.09
N ALA A 83 -6.79 5.61 0.43
CA ALA A 83 -6.76 6.29 1.72
C ALA A 83 -6.19 7.69 1.59
N ARG A 84 -6.50 8.52 2.58
CA ARG A 84 -5.89 9.84 2.73
C ARG A 84 -5.16 9.89 4.08
N ARG A 85 -4.07 10.65 4.12
CA ARG A 85 -3.32 10.82 5.35
C ARG A 85 -4.06 11.79 6.27
N ILE A 86 -4.25 11.39 7.52
CA ILE A 86 -4.83 12.26 8.54
C ILE A 86 -3.69 12.96 9.29
N SER A 87 -2.67 12.21 9.65
CA SER A 87 -1.54 12.71 10.43
C SER A 87 -0.38 11.72 10.33
N GLY A 88 0.69 11.99 11.07
CA GLY A 88 1.86 11.15 11.06
C GLY A 88 2.85 11.54 9.96
N HIS A 89 4.03 10.99 10.06
CA HIS A 89 5.07 11.21 9.06
C HIS A 89 6.05 10.02 9.11
N PRO A 90 6.90 9.87 8.09
CA PRO A 90 7.78 8.69 8.01
C PRO A 90 8.71 8.49 9.20
N GLY A 91 9.02 9.53 9.95
CA GLY A 91 9.82 9.38 11.16
C GLY A 91 9.20 8.51 12.23
N ASP A 92 7.89 8.27 12.15
CA ASP A 92 7.15 7.44 13.11
C ASP A 92 7.14 5.96 12.73
N MET A 93 7.67 5.60 11.58
CA MET A 93 7.62 4.20 11.12
C MET A 93 8.52 3.32 11.96
N GLY A 94 8.19 2.01 11.99
CA GLY A 94 9.01 1.00 12.63
C GLY A 94 10.17 0.57 11.75
N TRP A 95 10.65 -0.64 12.01
CA TRP A 95 11.86 -1.15 11.35
C TRP A 95 11.58 -1.86 10.03
N GLU A 96 10.32 -1.99 9.62
CA GLU A 96 9.98 -2.78 8.44
C GLU A 96 10.39 -2.12 7.14
N SER A 97 10.58 -0.80 7.13
CA SER A 97 10.88 -0.07 5.90
C SER A 97 12.15 0.73 6.05
N GLN A 98 12.99 0.73 5.00
CA GLN A 98 14.19 1.57 4.96
C GLN A 98 13.90 2.95 4.40
N ALA A 99 12.90 3.07 3.54
CA ALA A 99 12.60 4.33 2.87
C ALA A 99 11.12 4.47 2.65
N VAL A 100 10.66 5.71 2.72
CA VAL A 100 9.29 6.08 2.37
C VAL A 100 9.39 7.18 1.33
N MET A 101 8.62 7.05 0.25
CA MET A 101 8.70 7.96 -0.88
C MET A 101 7.33 8.53 -1.19
N LEU A 102 7.33 9.76 -1.67
CA LEU A 102 6.12 10.42 -2.13
C LEU A 102 6.27 10.65 -3.63
N ILE A 103 5.46 9.96 -4.43
CA ILE A 103 5.65 9.84 -5.88
C ILE A 103 4.46 10.45 -6.61
N PRO A 104 4.68 11.35 -7.57
CA PRO A 104 3.57 11.81 -8.43
C PRO A 104 2.90 10.62 -9.11
N ILE A 105 1.56 10.67 -9.16
CA ILE A 105 0.79 9.53 -9.64
C ILE A 105 1.17 9.12 -11.07
N ASN A 106 1.51 10.07 -11.92
CA ASN A 106 1.89 9.77 -13.29
C ASN A 106 3.30 9.16 -13.41
N ARG A 107 4.07 9.15 -12.33
CA ARG A 107 5.41 8.55 -12.30
C ARG A 107 5.41 7.17 -11.65
N LEU A 108 4.28 6.71 -11.13
CA LEU A 108 4.21 5.41 -10.45
C LEU A 108 4.71 4.24 -11.32
N PRO A 109 4.33 4.14 -12.60
CA PRO A 109 4.79 2.99 -13.41
C PRO A 109 6.30 2.95 -13.61
N GLU A 110 6.97 4.08 -13.52
CA GLU A 110 8.43 4.13 -13.68
C GLU A 110 9.17 3.69 -12.43
N ILE A 111 8.54 3.80 -11.27
CA ILE A 111 9.19 3.58 -9.99
C ILE A 111 8.75 2.27 -9.36
N LEU A 112 7.47 1.96 -9.38
CA LEU A 112 6.91 0.71 -8.89
C LEU A 112 6.79 -0.26 -10.06
N THR A 113 7.85 -1.02 -10.30
CA THR A 113 7.96 -1.83 -11.53
C THR A 113 7.59 -3.29 -11.33
N HIS A 114 7.31 -3.72 -10.10
CA HIS A 114 6.92 -5.09 -9.85
C HIS A 114 5.56 -5.38 -10.50
N LYS A 115 5.45 -6.54 -11.16
CA LYS A 115 4.26 -6.89 -11.92
C LYS A 115 2.98 -6.90 -11.08
N ASN A 116 3.09 -7.22 -9.79
CA ASN A 116 1.93 -7.26 -8.90
C ASN A 116 1.41 -5.85 -8.57
N ASP A 117 2.21 -4.82 -8.76
CA ASP A 117 1.78 -3.45 -8.52
C ASP A 117 1.09 -2.82 -9.72
N ALA A 118 1.26 -3.39 -10.91
CA ALA A 118 0.67 -2.82 -12.13
C ALA A 118 -0.85 -2.66 -12.06
N PRO A 119 -1.62 -3.67 -11.62
CA PRO A 119 -3.07 -3.49 -11.53
C PRO A 119 -3.47 -2.46 -10.47
N ILE A 120 -2.66 -2.29 -9.42
CA ILE A 120 -2.92 -1.28 -8.39
C ILE A 120 -2.72 0.10 -8.96
N ILE A 121 -1.63 0.32 -9.69
CA ILE A 121 -1.33 1.59 -10.32
C ILE A 121 -2.43 1.96 -11.32
N LYS A 122 -2.84 1.00 -12.13
CA LYS A 122 -3.91 1.22 -13.11
C LYS A 122 -5.21 1.62 -12.42
N ALA A 123 -5.54 0.95 -11.32
CA ALA A 123 -6.76 1.25 -10.58
C ALA A 123 -6.72 2.65 -9.98
N VAL A 124 -5.61 3.06 -9.38
CA VAL A 124 -5.53 4.39 -8.76
C VAL A 124 -5.50 5.48 -9.80
N GLN A 125 -4.84 5.26 -10.93
CA GLN A 125 -4.85 6.23 -12.02
C GLN A 125 -6.26 6.44 -12.60
N ALA A 126 -7.00 5.34 -12.76
CA ALA A 126 -8.39 5.43 -13.23
C ALA A 126 -9.27 6.16 -12.23
N MET A 127 -9.05 5.93 -10.95
CA MET A 127 -9.85 6.52 -9.88
C MET A 127 -9.67 8.04 -9.78
N LEU A 128 -8.46 8.53 -10.07
CA LEU A 128 -8.08 9.93 -9.85
C LEU A 128 -8.01 10.75 -11.13
N SER A 129 -8.26 10.15 -12.26
CA SER A 129 -8.25 10.88 -13.54
C SER A 129 -9.62 11.49 -13.87
#